data_bc1248e31ce4a27afdfb664bd9826ae2
#
_entry.id   bc1248e31ce4a27afdfb664bd9826ae2
#
_cell.length_a   1.000
_cell.length_b   1.000
_cell.length_c   1.000
_cell.angle_alpha   90.00
_cell.angle_beta   90.00
_cell.angle_gamma   90.00
#
_symmetry.space_group_name_H-M   'P 1'
#
loop_
_entity.id
_entity.type
_entity.pdbx_description
1 polymer ?
#
loop_
_entity_poly.entity_id
_entity_poly.type
_entity_poly.pdbx_seq_one_letter_code
_entity_poly.pdbx_strand_id
1 'polypeptide(L)'
;EKILHEIAVNGLNPTGVQCDKNFQTGQVKVTFTPQGHRFEILNHQAYDFLDEKLALNVLNTHTPSMLYLGTLALRNPQTFSVAKKLVERISCPIFCDINLRAPWYSAEVIDWVLNVADTVKINHEELAEIVTMLGISATEPEAQARALQQKYQLANVLVTLGEAGSWWLTRTGKIFRTEPAPLEKPLVDTVGAGDAYSAVAMLGLLNGWETEAILQRASSFAASICTIRGAVPPDKNFYTPFLNG
;
A
#
# COMPACT_ATOMS: atom_id res chain seq x y z
N GLU A 1 -10.22 -20.82 4.02
CA GLU A 1 -10.57 -21.53 2.77
C GLU A 1 -10.96 -20.54 1.65
N LYS A 2 -11.90 -19.60 1.87
CA LYS A 2 -12.36 -18.67 0.83
C LYS A 2 -11.23 -17.83 0.22
N ILE A 3 -10.37 -17.24 1.04
CA ILE A 3 -9.22 -16.44 0.57
C ILE A 3 -8.23 -17.27 -0.24
N LEU A 4 -7.91 -18.48 0.22
CA LEU A 4 -7.02 -19.39 -0.53
C LEU A 4 -7.63 -19.80 -1.88
N HIS A 5 -8.93 -19.98 -1.94
CA HIS A 5 -9.65 -20.25 -3.19
C HIS A 5 -9.52 -19.06 -4.15
N GLU A 6 -9.78 -17.82 -3.69
CA GLU A 6 -9.65 -16.60 -4.50
C GLU A 6 -8.22 -16.40 -5.02
N ILE A 7 -7.21 -16.65 -4.18
CA ILE A 7 -5.79 -16.61 -4.57
C ILE A 7 -5.53 -17.60 -5.71
N ALA A 8 -6.01 -18.85 -5.57
CA ALA A 8 -5.82 -19.89 -6.58
C ALA A 8 -6.56 -19.57 -7.90
N VAL A 9 -7.81 -19.11 -7.84
CA VAL A 9 -8.61 -18.72 -9.01
C VAL A 9 -7.93 -17.58 -9.78
N ASN A 10 -7.30 -16.65 -9.06
CA ASN A 10 -6.55 -15.56 -9.69
C ASN A 10 -5.15 -15.96 -10.17
N GLY A 11 -4.75 -17.22 -9.98
CA GLY A 11 -3.45 -17.73 -10.43
C GLY A 11 -2.26 -17.24 -9.59
N LEU A 12 -2.53 -16.77 -8.37
CA LEU A 12 -1.50 -16.33 -7.44
C LEU A 12 -0.92 -17.53 -6.66
N ASN A 13 0.37 -17.44 -6.31
CA ASN A 13 1.03 -18.47 -5.52
C ASN A 13 0.66 -18.34 -4.02
N PRO A 14 0.00 -19.32 -3.40
CA PRO A 14 -0.40 -19.28 -2.00
C PRO A 14 0.71 -19.68 -1.02
N THR A 15 1.90 -20.05 -1.48
CA THR A 15 2.98 -20.64 -0.64
C THR A 15 3.34 -19.76 0.56
N GLY A 16 3.28 -18.42 0.42
CA GLY A 16 3.56 -17.48 1.49
C GLY A 16 2.38 -17.18 2.40
N VAL A 17 1.19 -17.70 2.12
CA VAL A 17 -0.02 -17.44 2.90
C VAL A 17 -0.06 -18.32 4.13
N GLN A 18 0.07 -17.73 5.30
CA GLN A 18 -0.01 -18.44 6.57
C GLN A 18 -1.47 -18.61 7.00
N CYS A 19 -1.79 -19.81 7.50
CA CYS A 19 -3.10 -20.11 8.09
C CYS A 19 -2.94 -20.26 9.60
N ASP A 20 -3.48 -19.31 10.35
CA ASP A 20 -3.47 -19.36 11.81
C ASP A 20 -4.62 -20.23 12.34
N LYS A 21 -4.35 -21.06 13.38
CA LYS A 21 -5.36 -21.93 14.01
C LYS A 21 -6.05 -21.30 15.20
N ASN A 22 -5.46 -20.24 15.76
CA ASN A 22 -5.90 -19.58 16.98
C ASN A 22 -6.60 -18.26 16.74
N PHE A 23 -6.23 -17.57 15.65
CA PHE A 23 -6.73 -16.24 15.31
C PHE A 23 -7.50 -16.25 14.00
N GLN A 24 -8.58 -15.50 13.97
CA GLN A 24 -9.44 -15.40 12.77
C GLN A 24 -8.78 -14.56 11.69
N THR A 25 -9.14 -14.85 10.44
CA THR A 25 -8.85 -13.97 9.29
C THR A 25 -9.29 -12.55 9.59
N GLY A 26 -8.50 -11.57 9.13
CA GLY A 26 -8.77 -10.15 9.31
C GLY A 26 -10.20 -9.75 8.95
N GLN A 27 -10.84 -9.00 9.83
CA GLN A 27 -12.22 -8.54 9.68
C GLN A 27 -12.33 -7.06 9.98
N VAL A 28 -13.22 -6.42 9.25
CA VAL A 28 -13.67 -5.05 9.52
C VAL A 28 -15.16 -5.09 9.83
N LYS A 29 -15.53 -4.62 11.01
CA LYS A 29 -16.93 -4.49 11.41
C LYS A 29 -17.47 -3.17 10.89
N VAL A 30 -18.57 -3.24 10.14
CA VAL A 30 -19.26 -2.05 9.67
C VAL A 30 -20.51 -1.85 10.52
N THR A 31 -20.59 -0.70 11.18
CA THR A 31 -21.77 -0.31 11.96
C THR A 31 -22.45 0.86 11.27
N PHE A 32 -23.72 0.70 10.92
CA PHE A 32 -24.53 1.77 10.34
C PHE A 32 -25.05 2.69 11.45
N THR A 33 -24.90 4.00 11.26
CA THR A 33 -25.38 5.04 12.17
C THR A 33 -26.22 6.05 11.38
N PRO A 34 -27.02 6.89 12.05
CA PRO A 34 -27.76 7.95 11.36
C PRO A 34 -26.87 8.95 10.60
N GLN A 35 -25.58 9.05 10.98
CA GLN A 35 -24.58 9.92 10.37
C GLN A 35 -23.75 9.23 9.27
N GLY A 36 -24.04 7.96 8.94
CA GLY A 36 -23.30 7.17 7.97
C GLY A 36 -22.85 5.81 8.52
N HIS A 37 -21.70 5.31 8.07
CA HIS A 37 -21.15 4.05 8.58
C HIS A 37 -19.82 4.29 9.32
N ARG A 38 -19.63 3.49 10.34
CA ARG A 38 -18.37 3.41 11.08
C ARG A 38 -17.69 2.10 10.80
N PHE A 39 -16.43 2.17 10.39
CA PHE A 39 -15.56 1.00 10.21
C PHE A 39 -14.73 0.78 11.47
N GLU A 40 -14.72 -0.45 11.96
CA GLU A 40 -13.92 -0.87 13.11
C GLU A 40 -13.04 -2.05 12.69
N ILE A 41 -11.73 -1.84 12.65
CA ILE A 41 -10.74 -2.90 12.41
C ILE A 41 -10.56 -3.64 13.73
N LEU A 42 -10.84 -4.95 13.72
CA LEU A 42 -10.77 -5.76 14.93
C LEU A 42 -9.32 -6.02 15.33
N ASN A 43 -9.12 -6.17 16.65
CA ASN A 43 -7.83 -6.55 17.22
C ASN A 43 -7.63 -8.08 17.16
N HIS A 44 -6.40 -8.56 17.36
CA HIS A 44 -6.02 -9.97 17.42
C HIS A 44 -6.51 -10.78 16.22
N GLN A 45 -6.19 -10.30 15.03
CA GLN A 45 -6.46 -11.02 13.79
C GLN A 45 -5.23 -11.82 13.34
N ALA A 46 -5.40 -12.82 12.48
CA ALA A 46 -4.31 -13.70 12.04
C ALA A 46 -3.07 -12.95 11.52
N TYR A 47 -3.25 -11.83 10.82
CA TYR A 47 -2.14 -11.02 10.32
C TYR A 47 -1.34 -10.28 11.41
N ASP A 48 -1.84 -10.22 12.65
CA ASP A 48 -1.11 -9.69 13.80
C ASP A 48 -0.07 -10.69 14.34
N PHE A 49 -0.12 -11.97 13.93
CA PHE A 49 0.64 -13.07 14.51
C PHE A 49 1.38 -13.91 13.46
N LEU A 50 2.14 -13.26 12.58
CA LEU A 50 2.94 -13.98 11.60
C LEU A 50 3.95 -14.93 12.27
N ASP A 51 4.04 -16.15 11.75
CA ASP A 51 5.07 -17.11 12.14
C ASP A 51 6.38 -16.79 11.42
N GLU A 52 7.42 -16.55 12.21
CA GLU A 52 8.74 -16.17 11.71
C GLU A 52 9.37 -17.26 10.83
N LYS A 53 9.29 -18.54 11.25
CA LYS A 53 9.90 -19.65 10.51
C LYS A 53 9.25 -19.80 9.15
N LEU A 54 7.91 -19.74 9.09
CA LEU A 54 7.18 -19.84 7.84
C LEU A 54 7.51 -18.65 6.92
N ALA A 55 7.55 -17.44 7.47
CA ALA A 55 7.90 -16.25 6.69
C ALA A 55 9.33 -16.32 6.11
N LEU A 56 10.31 -16.70 6.93
CA LEU A 56 11.69 -16.82 6.48
C LEU A 56 11.90 -17.98 5.51
N ASN A 57 11.15 -19.08 5.64
CA ASN A 57 11.22 -20.21 4.69
C ASN A 57 10.81 -19.81 3.27
N VAL A 58 9.90 -18.86 3.10
CA VAL A 58 9.52 -18.35 1.78
C VAL A 58 10.73 -17.73 1.09
N LEU A 59 11.56 -16.95 1.82
CA LEU A 59 12.77 -16.33 1.27
C LEU A 59 13.86 -17.36 0.91
N ASN A 60 13.86 -18.53 1.53
CA ASN A 60 14.81 -19.61 1.18
C ASN A 60 14.49 -20.26 -0.18
N THR A 61 13.25 -20.13 -0.64
CA THR A 61 12.76 -20.79 -1.87
C THR A 61 12.38 -19.80 -2.97
N HIS A 62 12.23 -18.54 -2.63
CA HIS A 62 11.80 -17.48 -3.56
C HIS A 62 12.66 -16.23 -3.35
N THR A 63 13.21 -15.69 -4.42
CA THR A 63 13.89 -14.38 -4.40
C THR A 63 12.89 -13.31 -4.80
N PRO A 64 12.46 -12.44 -3.89
CA PRO A 64 11.50 -11.38 -4.22
C PRO A 64 12.15 -10.33 -5.12
N SER A 65 11.40 -9.82 -6.10
CA SER A 65 11.79 -8.67 -6.91
C SER A 65 11.44 -7.35 -6.24
N MET A 66 10.49 -7.35 -5.30
CA MET A 66 10.08 -6.22 -4.48
C MET A 66 9.38 -6.73 -3.23
N LEU A 67 9.57 -6.06 -2.10
CA LEU A 67 8.77 -6.26 -0.90
C LEU A 67 7.72 -5.14 -0.80
N TYR A 68 6.45 -5.51 -0.64
CA TYR A 68 5.38 -4.58 -0.32
C TYR A 68 5.07 -4.63 1.17
N LEU A 69 5.01 -3.46 1.81
CA LEU A 69 4.64 -3.30 3.21
C LEU A 69 3.43 -2.38 3.36
N GLY A 70 2.48 -2.80 4.19
CA GLY A 70 1.43 -1.95 4.73
C GLY A 70 1.61 -1.78 6.24
N THR A 71 1.27 -0.61 6.79
CA THR A 71 1.54 -0.30 8.21
C THR A 71 0.61 -1.01 9.19
N LEU A 72 -0.63 -1.33 8.77
CA LEU A 72 -1.63 -1.94 9.66
C LEU A 72 -1.17 -3.28 10.25
N ALA A 73 -0.54 -4.14 9.46
CA ALA A 73 -0.05 -5.44 9.92
C ALA A 73 1.10 -5.31 10.93
N LEU A 74 1.79 -4.17 10.95
CA LEU A 74 2.92 -3.90 11.84
C LEU A 74 2.51 -3.38 13.23
N ARG A 75 1.21 -3.21 13.48
CA ARG A 75 0.67 -2.75 14.77
C ARG A 75 0.95 -3.70 15.93
N ASN A 76 1.10 -4.98 15.63
CA ASN A 76 1.39 -6.01 16.63
C ASN A 76 2.92 -6.26 16.70
N PRO A 77 3.52 -6.28 17.90
CA PRO A 77 4.95 -6.48 18.08
C PRO A 77 5.49 -7.77 17.46
N GLN A 78 4.70 -8.86 17.41
CA GLN A 78 5.13 -10.12 16.82
C GLN A 78 5.31 -9.97 15.31
N THR A 79 4.29 -9.54 14.58
CA THR A 79 4.41 -9.31 13.12
C THR A 79 5.43 -8.23 12.80
N PHE A 80 5.53 -7.18 13.61
CA PHE A 80 6.56 -6.16 13.44
C PHE A 80 7.99 -6.71 13.58
N SER A 81 8.22 -7.59 14.57
CA SER A 81 9.51 -8.29 14.71
C SER A 81 9.84 -9.17 13.51
N VAL A 82 8.84 -9.90 12.99
CA VAL A 82 9.02 -10.73 11.78
C VAL A 82 9.33 -9.85 10.57
N ALA A 83 8.64 -8.73 10.39
CA ALA A 83 8.89 -7.80 9.29
C ALA A 83 10.33 -7.25 9.33
N LYS A 84 10.84 -6.88 10.50
CA LYS A 84 12.24 -6.44 10.68
C LYS A 84 13.23 -7.51 10.18
N LYS A 85 13.04 -8.77 10.59
CA LYS A 85 13.89 -9.88 10.17
C LYS A 85 13.79 -10.21 8.69
N LEU A 86 12.63 -10.05 8.07
CA LEU A 86 12.47 -10.20 6.63
C LEU A 86 13.26 -9.13 5.88
N VAL A 87 13.13 -7.87 6.29
CA VAL A 87 13.84 -6.74 5.68
C VAL A 87 15.36 -6.91 5.76
N GLU A 88 15.88 -7.41 6.87
CA GLU A 88 17.33 -7.70 7.03
C GLU A 88 17.88 -8.77 6.06
N ARG A 89 16.99 -9.59 5.47
CA ARG A 89 17.36 -10.72 4.61
C ARG A 89 17.13 -10.52 3.12
N ILE A 90 16.51 -9.42 2.74
CA ILE A 90 16.25 -9.10 1.34
C ILE A 90 17.17 -8.01 0.83
N SER A 91 17.41 -8.01 -0.47
CA SER A 91 18.13 -6.95 -1.17
C SER A 91 17.29 -6.29 -2.28
N CYS A 92 16.03 -6.65 -2.38
CA CYS A 92 15.10 -6.06 -3.34
C CYS A 92 14.55 -4.73 -2.82
N PRO A 93 14.05 -3.85 -3.71
CA PRO A 93 13.39 -2.62 -3.31
C PRO A 93 12.17 -2.87 -2.40
N ILE A 94 11.93 -1.94 -1.48
CA ILE A 94 10.80 -1.97 -0.57
C ILE A 94 9.84 -0.84 -0.94
N PHE A 95 8.60 -1.21 -1.30
CA PHE A 95 7.49 -0.30 -1.51
C PHE A 95 6.58 -0.31 -0.30
N CYS A 96 6.36 0.83 0.32
CA CYS A 96 5.42 0.96 1.43
C CYS A 96 4.20 1.81 1.07
N ASP A 97 3.02 1.25 1.26
CA ASP A 97 1.77 2.01 1.30
C ASP A 97 1.44 2.33 2.76
N ILE A 98 1.56 3.59 3.12
CA ILE A 98 1.41 4.04 4.51
C ILE A 98 0.04 3.69 5.05
N ASN A 99 -1.02 4.13 4.39
CA ASN A 99 -2.41 3.75 4.62
C ASN A 99 -2.79 3.72 6.12
N LEU A 100 -2.66 4.85 6.81
CA LEU A 100 -2.91 4.99 8.24
C LEU A 100 -4.33 4.53 8.62
N ARG A 101 -4.45 3.76 9.68
CA ARG A 101 -5.71 3.26 10.22
C ARG A 101 -5.78 3.51 11.73
N ALA A 102 -6.36 4.64 12.12
CA ALA A 102 -6.54 4.96 13.54
C ALA A 102 -7.37 3.87 14.26
N PRO A 103 -6.98 3.49 15.49
CA PRO A 103 -5.83 3.94 16.28
C PRO A 103 -4.56 3.07 16.09
N TRP A 104 -4.46 2.30 14.99
CA TRP A 104 -3.55 1.16 14.80
C TRP A 104 -2.18 1.52 14.21
N TYR A 105 -1.67 2.71 14.43
CA TYR A 105 -0.33 3.13 14.03
C TYR A 105 0.40 3.85 15.16
N SER A 106 1.70 3.89 15.10
CA SER A 106 2.56 4.58 16.06
C SER A 106 3.73 5.26 15.36
N ALA A 107 4.29 6.27 16.02
CA ALA A 107 5.48 6.95 15.51
C ALA A 107 6.66 5.98 15.31
N GLU A 108 6.82 4.97 16.18
CA GLU A 108 7.87 3.96 16.06
C GLU A 108 7.73 3.15 14.75
N VAL A 109 6.52 2.65 14.46
CA VAL A 109 6.28 1.86 13.24
C VAL A 109 6.48 2.72 12.00
N ILE A 110 5.95 3.94 12.00
CA ILE A 110 6.08 4.86 10.86
C ILE A 110 7.53 5.26 10.64
N ASP A 111 8.27 5.62 11.68
CA ASP A 111 9.69 5.94 11.57
C ASP A 111 10.50 4.77 11.01
N TRP A 112 10.25 3.54 11.52
CA TRP A 112 10.90 2.35 11.02
C TRP A 112 10.59 2.06 9.54
N VAL A 113 9.31 2.15 9.14
CA VAL A 113 8.89 1.93 7.75
C VAL A 113 9.56 2.92 6.82
N LEU A 114 9.60 4.21 7.18
CA LEU A 114 10.24 5.25 6.39
C LEU A 114 11.77 5.03 6.28
N ASN A 115 12.40 4.48 7.32
CA ASN A 115 13.84 4.17 7.29
C ASN A 115 14.19 3.00 6.37
N VAL A 116 13.28 2.06 6.13
CA VAL A 116 13.59 0.86 5.32
C VAL A 116 13.01 0.93 3.91
N ALA A 117 12.05 1.80 3.65
CA ALA A 117 11.39 1.91 2.36
C ALA A 117 12.28 2.62 1.32
N ASP A 118 12.25 2.14 0.07
CA ASP A 118 12.78 2.88 -1.09
C ASP A 118 11.72 3.80 -1.68
N THR A 119 10.48 3.31 -1.75
CA THR A 119 9.34 4.06 -2.27
C THR A 119 8.21 4.06 -1.25
N VAL A 120 7.69 5.24 -0.97
CA VAL A 120 6.54 5.43 -0.08
C VAL A 120 5.38 6.00 -0.87
N LYS A 121 4.21 5.36 -0.78
CA LYS A 121 2.93 5.93 -1.18
C LYS A 121 2.18 6.41 0.05
N ILE A 122 1.61 7.59 -0.05
CA ILE A 122 0.95 8.29 1.04
C ILE A 122 -0.15 9.19 0.45
N ASN A 123 -1.26 9.37 1.12
CA ASN A 123 -2.21 10.41 0.71
C ASN A 123 -1.85 11.75 1.36
N HIS A 124 -2.48 12.84 0.92
CA HIS A 124 -2.13 14.19 1.37
C HIS A 124 -2.45 14.44 2.86
N GLU A 125 -3.49 13.79 3.40
CA GLU A 125 -3.86 13.90 4.81
C GLU A 125 -2.85 13.16 5.69
N GLU A 126 -2.49 11.95 5.29
CA GLU A 126 -1.47 11.14 5.95
C GLU A 126 -0.10 11.82 5.93
N LEU A 127 0.26 12.49 4.83
CA LEU A 127 1.51 13.24 4.71
C LEU A 127 1.61 14.32 5.78
N ALA A 128 0.56 15.12 5.94
CA ALA A 128 0.50 16.17 6.96
C ALA A 128 0.54 15.60 8.39
N GLU A 129 -0.16 14.48 8.61
CA GLU A 129 -0.19 13.81 9.91
C GLU A 129 1.17 13.24 10.29
N ILE A 130 1.85 12.55 9.37
CA ILE A 130 3.17 11.95 9.60
C ILE A 130 4.24 13.03 9.84
N VAL A 131 4.23 14.09 9.06
CA VAL A 131 5.15 15.21 9.24
C VAL A 131 5.00 15.83 10.64
N THR A 132 3.75 15.99 11.09
CA THR A 132 3.45 16.47 12.45
C THR A 132 3.92 15.46 13.50
N MET A 133 3.61 14.18 13.34
CA MET A 133 3.99 13.10 14.25
C MET A 133 5.51 12.99 14.43
N LEU A 134 6.26 13.22 13.36
CA LEU A 134 7.73 13.08 13.34
C LEU A 134 8.47 14.41 13.65
N GLY A 135 7.73 15.47 13.99
CA GLY A 135 8.29 16.78 14.35
C GLY A 135 9.01 17.48 13.20
N ILE A 136 8.57 17.25 11.96
CA ILE A 136 9.15 17.87 10.76
C ILE A 136 8.47 19.24 10.53
N SER A 137 9.27 20.29 10.47
CA SER A 137 8.78 21.67 10.28
C SER A 137 8.66 22.00 8.79
N ALA A 138 7.57 21.56 8.16
CA ALA A 138 7.22 21.90 6.78
C ALA A 138 5.70 22.04 6.66
N THR A 139 5.22 23.08 5.97
CA THR A 139 3.79 23.38 5.84
C THR A 139 3.20 22.97 4.50
N GLU A 140 3.94 23.25 3.42
CA GLU A 140 3.49 22.94 2.08
C GLU A 140 3.69 21.45 1.73
N PRO A 141 2.73 20.78 1.09
CA PRO A 141 2.80 19.33 0.81
C PRO A 141 4.09 18.90 0.09
N GLU A 142 4.56 19.68 -0.87
CA GLU A 142 5.82 19.38 -1.55
C GLU A 142 7.04 19.54 -0.63
N ALA A 143 7.05 20.54 0.23
CA ALA A 143 8.11 20.72 1.22
C ALA A 143 8.10 19.59 2.26
N GLN A 144 6.92 19.15 2.68
CA GLN A 144 6.73 17.99 3.55
C GLN A 144 7.31 16.72 2.95
N ALA A 145 6.96 16.41 1.70
CA ALA A 145 7.47 15.23 1.01
C ALA A 145 8.99 15.29 0.79
N ARG A 146 9.53 16.47 0.44
CA ARG A 146 10.99 16.66 0.32
C ARG A 146 11.70 16.49 1.65
N ALA A 147 11.12 16.97 2.74
CA ALA A 147 11.68 16.79 4.08
C ALA A 147 11.70 15.31 4.50
N LEU A 148 10.62 14.56 4.22
CA LEU A 148 10.59 13.11 4.41
C LEU A 148 11.63 12.41 3.54
N GLN A 149 11.67 12.74 2.24
CA GLN A 149 12.63 12.16 1.30
C GLN A 149 14.07 12.35 1.77
N GLN A 150 14.42 13.57 2.19
CA GLN A 150 15.77 13.89 2.65
C GLN A 150 16.11 13.19 3.97
N LYS A 151 15.19 13.22 4.95
CA LYS A 151 15.41 12.62 6.27
C LYS A 151 15.62 11.11 6.18
N TYR A 152 14.83 10.42 5.35
CA TYR A 152 14.80 8.96 5.26
C TYR A 152 15.47 8.41 4.01
N GLN A 153 16.09 9.27 3.19
CA GLN A 153 16.77 8.88 1.94
C GLN A 153 15.89 8.11 0.96
N LEU A 154 14.59 8.44 0.94
CA LEU A 154 13.62 7.76 0.06
C LEU A 154 13.97 7.99 -1.41
N ALA A 155 13.90 6.92 -2.22
CA ALA A 155 14.06 7.04 -3.66
C ALA A 155 12.86 7.78 -4.27
N ASN A 156 11.66 7.48 -3.78
CA ASN A 156 10.43 8.03 -4.31
C ASN A 156 9.42 8.33 -3.20
N VAL A 157 8.69 9.44 -3.34
CA VAL A 157 7.52 9.76 -2.53
C VAL A 157 6.34 9.97 -3.47
N LEU A 158 5.33 9.14 -3.36
CA LEU A 158 4.14 9.11 -4.18
C LEU A 158 2.98 9.63 -3.37
N VAL A 159 2.41 10.76 -3.76
CA VAL A 159 1.33 11.40 -3.02
C VAL A 159 0.04 11.37 -3.82
N THR A 160 -1.00 10.76 -3.26
CA THR A 160 -2.33 10.71 -3.84
C THR A 160 -3.23 11.79 -3.24
N LEU A 161 -4.08 12.41 -4.09
CA LEU A 161 -4.96 13.51 -3.75
C LEU A 161 -6.45 13.14 -3.95
N GLY A 162 -6.75 11.82 -3.96
CA GLY A 162 -8.08 11.32 -4.27
C GLY A 162 -8.52 11.70 -5.68
N GLU A 163 -9.67 12.39 -5.78
CA GLU A 163 -10.21 12.85 -7.06
C GLU A 163 -9.39 13.97 -7.71
N ALA A 164 -8.46 14.61 -6.99
CA ALA A 164 -7.59 15.65 -7.53
C ALA A 164 -6.30 15.09 -8.18
N GLY A 165 -6.20 13.78 -8.36
CA GLY A 165 -5.06 13.14 -9.02
C GLY A 165 -3.93 12.73 -8.07
N SER A 166 -2.70 12.83 -8.53
CA SER A 166 -1.51 12.43 -7.76
C SER A 166 -0.24 13.10 -8.26
N TRP A 167 0.81 13.01 -7.46
CA TRP A 167 2.14 13.46 -7.87
C TRP A 167 3.23 12.59 -7.26
N TRP A 168 4.39 12.60 -7.90
CA TRP A 168 5.53 11.77 -7.58
C TRP A 168 6.79 12.59 -7.48
N LEU A 169 7.40 12.63 -6.30
CA LEU A 169 8.73 13.16 -6.07
C LEU A 169 9.75 12.04 -6.25
N THR A 170 10.58 12.17 -7.28
CA THR A 170 11.64 11.19 -7.60
C THR A 170 12.91 11.43 -6.80
N ARG A 171 13.83 10.47 -6.81
CA ARG A 171 15.18 10.56 -6.20
C ARG A 171 15.96 11.79 -6.67
N THR A 172 15.76 12.23 -7.90
CA THR A 172 16.43 13.42 -8.46
C THR A 172 15.82 14.75 -7.99
N GLY A 173 14.76 14.70 -7.19
CA GLY A 173 14.03 15.88 -6.73
C GLY A 173 13.03 16.44 -7.75
N LYS A 174 12.89 15.79 -8.93
CA LYS A 174 11.88 16.17 -9.92
C LYS A 174 10.49 15.72 -9.45
N ILE A 175 9.49 16.57 -9.65
CA ILE A 175 8.09 16.24 -9.37
C ILE A 175 7.35 16.09 -10.69
N PHE A 176 6.69 14.94 -10.83
CA PHE A 176 5.75 14.64 -11.89
C PHE A 176 4.33 14.69 -11.33
N ARG A 177 3.37 15.16 -12.11
CA ARG A 177 1.96 15.23 -11.71
C ARG A 177 1.07 14.60 -12.75
N THR A 178 -0.05 14.08 -12.30
CA THR A 178 -1.13 13.66 -13.21
C THR A 178 -2.41 14.37 -12.82
N GLU A 179 -3.13 14.79 -13.84
CA GLU A 179 -4.50 15.25 -13.68
C GLU A 179 -5.42 14.12 -13.20
N PRO A 180 -6.59 14.45 -12.65
CA PRO A 180 -7.60 13.47 -12.29
C PRO A 180 -7.92 12.56 -13.47
N ALA A 181 -7.90 11.26 -13.27
CA ALA A 181 -8.35 10.33 -14.27
C ALA A 181 -9.89 10.40 -14.38
N PRO A 182 -10.45 10.55 -15.60
CA PRO A 182 -11.89 10.59 -15.77
C PRO A 182 -12.52 9.25 -15.39
N LEU A 183 -13.67 9.30 -14.73
CA LEU A 183 -14.50 8.11 -14.53
C LEU A 183 -15.26 7.81 -15.81
N GLU A 184 -15.02 6.67 -16.43
CA GLU A 184 -15.76 6.22 -17.62
C GLU A 184 -17.19 5.76 -17.28
N LYS A 185 -17.44 5.45 -16.01
CA LYS A 185 -18.73 5.01 -15.47
C LYS A 185 -18.98 5.71 -14.13
N PRO A 186 -20.24 5.76 -13.66
CA PRO A 186 -20.54 6.33 -12.36
C PRO A 186 -19.74 5.70 -11.21
N LEU A 187 -19.38 6.50 -10.21
CA LEU A 187 -18.75 6.06 -8.98
C LEU A 187 -19.68 5.08 -8.24
N VAL A 188 -19.17 3.91 -7.90
CA VAL A 188 -19.88 2.85 -7.17
C VAL A 188 -19.29 2.65 -5.77
N ASP A 189 -17.96 2.51 -5.67
CA ASP A 189 -17.23 2.21 -4.43
C ASP A 189 -15.78 2.68 -4.55
N THR A 190 -15.21 3.21 -3.48
CA THR A 190 -13.79 3.64 -3.46
C THR A 190 -12.87 2.61 -2.82
N VAL A 191 -13.43 1.51 -2.33
CA VAL A 191 -12.66 0.42 -1.71
C VAL A 191 -11.71 -0.21 -2.74
N GLY A 192 -10.43 -0.30 -2.37
CA GLY A 192 -9.39 -0.87 -3.22
C GLY A 192 -8.74 0.10 -4.22
N ALA A 193 -9.23 1.34 -4.35
CA ALA A 193 -8.60 2.31 -5.26
C ALA A 193 -7.13 2.58 -4.91
N GLY A 194 -6.81 2.72 -3.62
CA GLY A 194 -5.43 2.88 -3.14
C GLY A 194 -4.55 1.67 -3.45
N ASP A 195 -5.06 0.46 -3.23
CA ASP A 195 -4.36 -0.79 -3.51
C ASP A 195 -4.13 -0.98 -5.02
N ALA A 196 -5.15 -0.64 -5.84
CA ALA A 196 -5.06 -0.64 -7.30
C ALA A 196 -3.97 0.31 -7.80
N TYR A 197 -3.94 1.52 -7.24
CA TYR A 197 -2.90 2.51 -7.54
C TYR A 197 -1.51 1.96 -7.20
N SER A 198 -1.34 1.40 -6.00
CA SER A 198 -0.08 0.81 -5.54
C SER A 198 0.36 -0.35 -6.44
N ALA A 199 -0.57 -1.20 -6.86
CA ALA A 199 -0.27 -2.35 -7.73
C ALA A 199 0.34 -1.92 -9.08
N VAL A 200 -0.26 -0.92 -9.74
CA VAL A 200 0.27 -0.39 -11.02
C VAL A 200 1.58 0.37 -10.81
N ALA A 201 1.71 1.12 -9.72
CA ALA A 201 2.95 1.81 -9.39
C ALA A 201 4.12 0.82 -9.19
N MET A 202 3.90 -0.26 -8.46
CA MET A 202 4.89 -1.33 -8.26
C MET A 202 5.21 -2.03 -9.58
N LEU A 203 4.20 -2.37 -10.38
CA LEU A 203 4.40 -3.00 -11.69
C LEU A 203 5.26 -2.13 -12.61
N GLY A 204 4.96 -0.84 -12.67
CA GLY A 204 5.71 0.12 -13.46
C GLY A 204 7.16 0.27 -13.02
N LEU A 205 7.40 0.34 -11.71
CA LEU A 205 8.75 0.38 -11.14
C LEU A 205 9.55 -0.89 -11.47
N LEU A 206 8.93 -2.07 -11.37
CA LEU A 206 9.57 -3.35 -11.68
C LEU A 206 9.90 -3.50 -13.18
N ASN A 207 9.11 -2.89 -14.05
CA ASN A 207 9.31 -2.94 -15.51
C ASN A 207 10.07 -1.72 -16.07
N GLY A 208 10.48 -0.79 -15.21
CA GLY A 208 11.24 0.40 -15.64
C GLY A 208 10.44 1.36 -16.51
N TRP A 209 9.12 1.47 -16.29
CA TRP A 209 8.29 2.41 -17.04
C TRP A 209 8.65 3.87 -16.67
N GLU A 210 8.44 4.78 -17.62
CA GLU A 210 8.57 6.21 -17.34
C GLU A 210 7.61 6.68 -16.26
N THR A 211 8.05 7.58 -15.40
CA THR A 211 7.29 8.03 -14.21
C THR A 211 5.91 8.59 -14.59
N GLU A 212 5.81 9.35 -15.68
CA GLU A 212 4.55 9.88 -16.19
C GLU A 212 3.58 8.76 -16.59
N ALA A 213 4.09 7.73 -17.26
CA ALA A 213 3.29 6.59 -17.68
C ALA A 213 2.78 5.80 -16.46
N ILE A 214 3.61 5.63 -15.43
CA ILE A 214 3.20 4.99 -14.18
C ILE A 214 2.07 5.78 -13.51
N LEU A 215 2.25 7.10 -13.34
CA LEU A 215 1.27 7.97 -12.71
C LEU A 215 -0.08 7.92 -13.44
N GLN A 216 -0.07 8.07 -14.76
CA GLN A 216 -1.28 8.07 -15.58
C GLN A 216 -2.02 6.75 -15.47
N ARG A 217 -1.33 5.63 -15.59
CA ARG A 217 -1.93 4.28 -15.52
C ARG A 217 -2.43 3.93 -14.15
N ALA A 218 -1.66 4.25 -13.09
CA ALA A 218 -2.06 4.02 -11.72
C ALA A 218 -3.34 4.81 -11.38
N SER A 219 -3.41 6.09 -11.81
CA SER A 219 -4.61 6.91 -11.63
C SER A 219 -5.80 6.37 -12.42
N SER A 220 -5.60 5.97 -13.68
CA SER A 220 -6.67 5.40 -14.51
C SER A 220 -7.17 4.07 -13.99
N PHE A 221 -6.28 3.20 -13.51
CA PHE A 221 -6.68 1.92 -12.91
C PHE A 221 -7.43 2.12 -11.60
N ALA A 222 -6.96 3.00 -10.72
CA ALA A 222 -7.65 3.36 -9.49
C ALA A 222 -9.05 3.92 -9.75
N ALA A 223 -9.19 4.82 -10.74
CA ALA A 223 -10.48 5.36 -11.17
C ALA A 223 -11.41 4.25 -11.69
N SER A 224 -10.88 3.31 -12.48
CA SER A 224 -11.65 2.18 -13.01
C SER A 224 -12.17 1.26 -11.89
N ILE A 225 -11.34 0.98 -10.86
CA ILE A 225 -11.77 0.23 -9.67
C ILE A 225 -12.92 0.93 -8.96
N CYS A 226 -12.95 2.25 -8.90
CA CYS A 226 -14.05 2.99 -8.29
C CYS A 226 -15.40 2.81 -9.01
N THR A 227 -15.42 2.26 -10.22
CA THR A 227 -16.66 2.01 -11.00
C THR A 227 -17.27 0.62 -10.78
N ILE A 228 -16.68 -0.20 -9.94
CA ILE A 228 -17.16 -1.54 -9.59
C ILE A 228 -17.42 -1.64 -8.08
N ARG A 229 -18.14 -2.69 -7.68
CA ARG A 229 -18.35 -2.97 -6.24
C ARG A 229 -17.21 -3.83 -5.71
N GLY A 230 -16.55 -3.35 -4.66
CA GLY A 230 -15.41 -4.03 -4.03
C GLY A 230 -14.09 -3.83 -4.80
N ALA A 231 -13.01 -4.39 -4.25
CA ALA A 231 -11.64 -4.11 -4.67
C ALA A 231 -11.11 -4.97 -5.81
N VAL A 232 -11.77 -6.10 -6.12
CA VAL A 232 -11.29 -7.09 -7.11
C VAL A 232 -12.27 -7.20 -8.25
N PRO A 233 -11.85 -6.87 -9.48
CA PRO A 233 -12.68 -7.05 -10.67
C PRO A 233 -13.06 -8.52 -10.89
N PRO A 234 -14.31 -8.82 -11.28
CA PRO A 234 -14.75 -10.18 -11.54
C PRO A 234 -14.18 -10.78 -12.84
N ASP A 235 -13.74 -9.94 -13.77
CA ASP A 235 -13.18 -10.33 -15.07
C ASP A 235 -11.72 -9.94 -15.18
N LYS A 236 -10.85 -10.91 -15.51
CA LYS A 236 -9.42 -10.69 -15.73
C LYS A 236 -9.11 -9.74 -16.88
N ASN A 237 -9.98 -9.64 -17.87
CA ASN A 237 -9.81 -8.68 -18.97
C ASN A 237 -9.83 -7.23 -18.51
N PHE A 238 -10.40 -6.97 -17.32
CA PHE A 238 -10.38 -5.63 -16.71
C PHE A 238 -8.96 -5.10 -16.50
N TYR A 239 -8.00 -5.96 -16.26
CA TYR A 239 -6.60 -5.58 -16.04
C TYR A 239 -5.82 -5.29 -17.33
N THR A 240 -6.28 -5.83 -18.49
CA THR A 240 -5.52 -5.81 -19.75
C THR A 240 -5.02 -4.42 -20.17
N PRO A 241 -5.83 -3.33 -20.08
CA PRO A 241 -5.37 -2.00 -20.48
C PRO A 241 -4.22 -1.42 -19.65
N PHE A 242 -3.97 -2.00 -18.47
CA PHE A 242 -3.03 -1.47 -17.48
C PHE A 242 -1.73 -2.28 -17.33
N LEU A 243 -1.64 -3.45 -18.00
CA LEU A 243 -0.52 -4.39 -17.84
C LEU A 243 0.68 -4.09 -18.74
N ASN A 244 0.46 -3.43 -19.87
CA ASN A 244 1.52 -3.20 -20.86
C ASN A 244 2.03 -1.76 -20.80
N GLY A 245 3.38 -1.61 -20.78
CA GLY A 245 4.10 -0.34 -20.78
C GLY A 245 3.98 0.43 -22.11
#